data_a0eee47e06be054a38723306393a007e
#
_entry.id   a0eee47e06be054a38723306393a007e
#
_cell.length_a   1.000
_cell.length_b   1.000
_cell.length_c   1.000
_cell.angle_alpha   90.00
_cell.angle_beta   90.00
_cell.angle_gamma   90.00
#
_symmetry.space_group_name_H-M   'P 1'
#
loop_
_entity.id
_entity.type
_entity.pdbx_description
1 polymer ?
#
loop_
_entity_poly.entity_id
_entity_poly.type
_entity_poly.pdbx_seq_one_letter_code
_entity_poly.pdbx_strand_id
1 'polypeptide(L)'
;MMDLKEIAQFLDDNAPAFLATLGTCGNPRVRPIQSPLLVGDKIYFCTANTKGLFKHIKNYNGIEFCSCAKDGTFLRLRANAVFEPNLEVKKMMFKKYPYLVNLYETPQNPKFEVFYLDXLSARMQFMNGEFKLFKA
;
A
#
# COMPACT_ATOMS: atom_id res chain seq x y z
N MET A 1 1.57 12.49 17.26
CA MET A 1 0.90 11.26 16.80
C MET A 1 0.31 11.49 15.42
N MET A 2 0.41 10.51 14.55
CA MET A 2 -0.16 10.60 13.20
C MET A 2 -1.54 9.97 13.13
N ASP A 3 -2.32 10.39 12.13
CA ASP A 3 -3.56 9.68 11.80
C ASP A 3 -3.47 9.11 10.39
N LEU A 4 -4.49 8.36 10.01
CA LEU A 4 -4.50 7.69 8.71
C LEU A 4 -4.49 8.66 7.54
N LYS A 5 -5.13 9.81 7.69
CA LYS A 5 -5.14 10.81 6.62
C LYS A 5 -3.73 11.32 6.36
N GLU A 6 -2.98 11.56 7.43
CA GLU A 6 -1.61 12.04 7.33
C GLU A 6 -0.73 11.01 6.63
N ILE A 7 -0.92 9.73 6.98
CA ILE A 7 -0.17 8.65 6.35
C ILE A 7 -0.49 8.59 4.86
N ALA A 8 -1.77 8.57 4.52
CA ALA A 8 -2.19 8.46 3.12
C ALA A 8 -1.68 9.67 2.31
N GLN A 9 -1.73 10.86 2.90
CA GLN A 9 -1.27 12.06 2.22
C GLN A 9 0.24 12.01 1.95
N PHE A 10 1.00 11.53 2.93
CA PHE A 10 2.45 11.41 2.74
C PHE A 10 2.75 10.46 1.58
N LEU A 11 2.03 9.34 1.53
CA LEU A 11 2.24 8.37 0.44
C LEU A 11 1.87 8.96 -0.92
N ASP A 12 0.79 9.74 -0.97
CA ASP A 12 0.40 10.39 -2.22
C ASP A 12 1.43 11.43 -2.65
N ASP A 13 1.92 12.24 -1.70
CA ASP A 13 2.84 13.33 -2.00
C ASP A 13 4.22 12.83 -2.43
N ASN A 14 4.57 11.61 -2.03
CA ASN A 14 5.91 11.09 -2.24
C ASN A 14 5.90 9.76 -2.98
N ALA A 15 4.97 9.62 -3.92
CA ALA A 15 4.86 8.40 -4.71
C ALA A 15 6.06 8.25 -5.66
N PRO A 16 6.48 7.02 -5.96
CA PRO A 16 5.91 5.78 -5.45
C PRO A 16 6.51 5.41 -4.09
N ALA A 17 5.79 4.62 -3.34
CA ALA A 17 6.36 3.94 -2.19
C ALA A 17 7.01 2.63 -2.67
N PHE A 18 7.81 2.04 -1.80
CA PHE A 18 8.45 0.75 -2.09
C PHE A 18 7.93 -0.27 -1.09
N LEU A 19 7.45 -1.38 -1.62
CA LEU A 19 6.80 -2.42 -0.83
C LEU A 19 7.66 -3.66 -0.78
N ALA A 20 7.96 -4.12 0.43
CA ALA A 20 8.72 -5.34 0.64
C ALA A 20 7.78 -6.47 1.04
N THR A 21 7.99 -7.62 0.44
CA THR A 21 7.26 -8.84 0.77
C THR A 21 8.25 -9.98 0.96
N LEU A 22 7.79 -11.06 1.57
CA LEU A 22 8.60 -12.27 1.65
C LEU A 22 8.38 -13.07 0.37
N GLY A 23 9.43 -13.24 -0.41
CA GLY A 23 9.34 -14.03 -1.63
C GLY A 23 9.10 -15.49 -1.34
N THR A 24 8.48 -16.18 -2.27
CA THR A 24 8.27 -17.63 -2.12
C THR A 24 9.57 -18.39 -2.11
N CYS A 25 10.66 -17.77 -2.60
CA CYS A 25 12.00 -18.35 -2.53
C CYS A 25 12.66 -18.15 -1.15
N GLY A 26 12.01 -17.41 -0.25
CA GLY A 26 12.56 -17.13 1.06
C GLY A 26 13.34 -15.82 1.17
N ASN A 27 13.62 -15.16 0.06
CA ASN A 27 14.31 -13.88 0.07
C ASN A 27 13.33 -12.72 0.17
N PRO A 28 13.74 -11.61 0.80
CA PRO A 28 12.90 -10.42 0.72
C PRO A 28 12.86 -9.88 -0.71
N ARG A 29 11.69 -9.42 -1.11
CA ARG A 29 11.48 -8.86 -2.45
C ARG A 29 10.89 -7.47 -2.31
N VAL A 30 11.39 -6.52 -3.10
CA VAL A 30 10.91 -5.14 -3.01
C VAL A 30 10.59 -4.62 -4.42
N ARG A 31 9.56 -3.79 -4.51
CA ARG A 31 9.14 -3.16 -5.77
C ARG A 31 8.42 -1.85 -5.48
N PRO A 32 8.40 -0.95 -6.44
CA PRO A 32 7.57 0.25 -6.29
C PRO A 32 6.10 -0.12 -6.39
N ILE A 33 5.26 0.64 -5.71
CA ILE A 33 3.82 0.44 -5.75
C ILE A 33 3.13 1.78 -5.84
N GLN A 34 2.00 1.81 -6.54
CA GLN A 34 1.21 3.01 -6.69
C GLN A 34 0.58 3.41 -5.36
N SER A 35 0.23 4.69 -5.29
CA SER A 35 -0.32 5.28 -4.07
C SER A 35 -1.60 4.60 -3.61
N PRO A 36 -1.95 4.82 -2.34
CA PRO A 36 -3.09 4.13 -1.74
C PRO A 36 -4.42 4.82 -2.00
N LEU A 37 -5.44 4.23 -1.41
CA LEU A 37 -6.76 4.83 -1.28
C LEU A 37 -7.19 4.66 0.17
N LEU A 38 -7.56 5.76 0.83
CA LEU A 38 -8.07 5.70 2.19
C LEU A 38 -9.59 5.66 2.13
N VAL A 39 -10.18 4.62 2.71
CA VAL A 39 -11.63 4.47 2.77
C VAL A 39 -11.99 4.16 4.22
N GLY A 40 -12.66 5.11 4.88
CA GLY A 40 -12.96 4.94 6.29
C GLY A 40 -11.69 4.82 7.12
N ASP A 41 -11.56 3.72 7.82
CA ASP A 41 -10.38 3.47 8.67
C ASP A 41 -9.41 2.47 8.04
N LYS A 42 -9.48 2.27 6.72
CA LYS A 42 -8.60 1.31 6.03
C LYS A 42 -7.86 1.97 4.89
N ILE A 43 -6.59 1.62 4.77
CA ILE A 43 -5.77 2.04 3.64
C ILE A 43 -5.66 0.85 2.69
N TYR A 44 -6.07 1.08 1.43
CA TYR A 44 -6.08 0.04 0.39
C TYR A 44 -5.01 0.31 -0.67
N PHE A 45 -4.51 -0.78 -1.23
CA PHE A 45 -3.66 -0.76 -2.42
C PHE A 45 -4.24 -1.74 -3.42
N CYS A 46 -3.77 -1.68 -4.66
CA CYS A 46 -4.25 -2.62 -5.67
C CYS A 46 -3.09 -3.30 -6.39
N THR A 47 -3.41 -4.46 -6.96
CA THR A 47 -2.44 -5.22 -7.74
C THR A 47 -3.21 -6.15 -8.67
N ALA A 48 -2.48 -6.92 -9.49
CA ALA A 48 -3.08 -7.95 -10.32
C ALA A 48 -2.76 -9.32 -9.71
N ASN A 49 -3.72 -10.23 -9.74
CA ASN A 49 -3.48 -11.56 -9.15
C ASN A 49 -2.57 -12.43 -10.00
N THR A 50 -2.11 -11.91 -11.14
CA THR A 50 -1.10 -12.60 -11.96
C THR A 50 0.32 -12.22 -11.57
N LYS A 51 0.49 -11.25 -10.67
CA LYS A 51 1.83 -10.79 -10.29
C LYS A 51 2.40 -11.59 -9.12
N GLY A 52 3.74 -11.59 -9.04
CA GLY A 52 4.42 -12.21 -7.91
C GLY A 52 4.00 -11.64 -6.57
N LEU A 53 3.74 -10.34 -6.53
CA LEU A 53 3.27 -9.69 -5.30
C LEU A 53 2.05 -10.39 -4.71
N PHE A 54 1.09 -10.74 -5.55
CA PHE A 54 -0.12 -11.43 -5.09
C PHE A 54 0.25 -12.77 -4.46
N LYS A 55 1.12 -13.54 -5.15
CA LYS A 55 1.54 -14.86 -4.63
C LYS A 55 2.29 -14.73 -3.31
N HIS A 56 3.17 -13.73 -3.20
CA HIS A 56 3.92 -13.50 -1.97
C HIS A 56 2.99 -13.25 -0.81
N ILE A 57 2.00 -12.37 -1.00
CA ILE A 57 1.07 -12.02 0.07
C ILE A 57 0.19 -13.20 0.46
N LYS A 58 -0.27 -13.98 -0.54
CA LYS A 58 -1.09 -15.15 -0.23
C LYS A 58 -0.30 -16.18 0.59
N ASN A 59 1.00 -16.26 0.34
CA ASN A 59 1.85 -17.20 1.05
C ASN A 59 2.23 -16.70 2.44
N TYR A 60 2.50 -15.39 2.57
CA TYR A 60 2.88 -14.77 3.84
C TYR A 60 2.45 -13.31 3.77
N ASN A 61 1.50 -12.91 4.59
CA ASN A 61 0.88 -11.60 4.42
C ASN A 61 1.52 -10.45 5.18
N GLY A 62 2.60 -10.70 5.91
CA GLY A 62 3.34 -9.61 6.55
C GLY A 62 4.09 -8.81 5.51
N ILE A 63 3.90 -7.50 5.50
CA ILE A 63 4.51 -6.63 4.50
C ILE A 63 5.02 -5.36 5.14
N GLU A 64 5.92 -4.68 4.44
CA GLU A 64 6.45 -3.40 4.92
C GLU A 64 6.67 -2.47 3.74
N PHE A 65 6.31 -1.19 3.94
CA PHE A 65 6.49 -0.14 2.93
C PHE A 65 7.50 0.87 3.43
N CYS A 66 8.14 1.54 2.50
CA CYS A 66 8.94 2.72 2.79
C CYS A 66 8.65 3.79 1.73
N SER A 67 8.46 5.02 2.19
CA SER A 67 8.26 6.17 1.31
C SER A 67 9.17 7.28 1.83
N CYS A 68 9.80 8.01 0.93
CA CYS A 68 10.79 9.01 1.31
C CYS A 68 10.50 10.34 0.63
N ALA A 69 10.48 11.41 1.40
CA ALA A 69 10.32 12.75 0.87
C ALA A 69 11.67 13.31 0.45
N LYS A 70 11.66 14.39 -0.34
CA LYS A 70 12.88 15.00 -0.84
C LYS A 70 13.78 15.51 0.27
N ASP A 71 13.19 15.94 1.39
CA ASP A 71 13.98 16.48 2.50
C ASP A 71 14.56 15.40 3.39
N GLY A 72 14.38 14.13 3.04
CA GLY A 72 14.90 13.01 3.81
C GLY A 72 13.93 12.44 4.84
N THR A 73 12.80 13.09 5.08
CA THR A 73 11.76 12.51 5.93
C THR A 73 11.30 11.21 5.30
N PHE A 74 11.16 10.15 6.09
CA PHE A 74 10.66 8.90 5.53
C PHE A 74 9.60 8.29 6.41
N LEU A 75 8.74 7.51 5.77
CA LEU A 75 7.63 6.84 6.43
C LEU A 75 7.78 5.35 6.20
N ARG A 76 7.75 4.56 7.27
CA ARG A 76 7.70 3.11 7.18
C ARG A 76 6.36 2.63 7.71
N LEU A 77 5.75 1.71 6.97
CA LEU A 77 4.49 1.08 7.35
C LEU A 77 4.70 -0.41 7.47
N ARG A 78 4.18 -1.00 8.52
CA ARG A 78 4.21 -2.45 8.70
C ARG A 78 2.79 -2.92 8.92
N ALA A 79 2.40 -3.99 8.23
CA ALA A 79 1.01 -4.44 8.30
C ALA A 79 0.89 -5.86 7.82
N ASN A 80 -0.30 -6.43 8.00
CA ASN A 80 -0.69 -7.66 7.32
C ASN A 80 -1.62 -7.26 6.19
N ALA A 81 -1.33 -7.72 4.99
CA ALA A 81 -2.16 -7.41 3.84
C ALA A 81 -3.35 -8.37 3.77
N VAL A 82 -4.54 -7.83 3.58
CA VAL A 82 -5.77 -8.63 3.51
C VAL A 82 -6.48 -8.32 2.21
N PHE A 83 -6.54 -9.30 1.30
CA PHE A 83 -7.30 -9.14 0.06
C PHE A 83 -8.78 -9.15 0.36
N GLU A 84 -9.51 -8.28 -0.28
CA GLU A 84 -10.93 -8.12 -0.03
C GLU A 84 -11.67 -7.95 -1.36
N PRO A 85 -12.65 -8.81 -1.68
CA PRO A 85 -13.41 -8.64 -2.92
C PRO A 85 -14.47 -7.55 -2.76
N ASN A 86 -14.04 -6.30 -2.79
CA ASN A 86 -14.89 -5.16 -2.50
C ASN A 86 -15.03 -4.30 -3.77
N LEU A 87 -16.14 -4.48 -4.48
CA LEU A 87 -16.35 -3.78 -5.73
C LEU A 87 -16.40 -2.27 -5.57
N GLU A 88 -16.98 -1.78 -4.47
CA GLU A 88 -17.05 -0.34 -4.27
C GLU A 88 -15.66 0.27 -4.13
N VAL A 89 -14.78 -0.41 -3.39
CA VAL A 89 -13.40 0.06 -3.27
C VAL A 89 -12.70 0.01 -4.62
N LYS A 90 -12.94 -1.04 -5.39
CA LYS A 90 -12.34 -1.17 -6.73
C LYS A 90 -12.77 -0.01 -7.62
N LYS A 91 -14.05 0.37 -7.57
CA LYS A 91 -14.55 1.51 -8.34
C LYS A 91 -13.89 2.81 -7.89
N MET A 92 -13.75 2.99 -6.58
CA MET A 92 -13.09 4.18 -6.05
C MET A 92 -11.62 4.24 -6.46
N MET A 93 -10.97 3.10 -6.52
CA MET A 93 -9.58 3.02 -6.97
C MET A 93 -9.46 3.48 -8.43
N PHE A 94 -10.38 3.02 -9.28
CA PHE A 94 -10.40 3.44 -10.68
C PHE A 94 -10.65 4.94 -10.81
N LYS A 95 -11.49 5.49 -9.94
CA LYS A 95 -11.80 6.93 -9.98
C LYS A 95 -10.56 7.75 -9.60
N LYS A 96 -9.83 7.33 -8.57
CA LYS A 96 -8.63 8.03 -8.15
C LYS A 96 -7.50 7.88 -9.15
N TYR A 97 -7.39 6.70 -9.79
CA TYR A 97 -6.30 6.37 -10.71
C TYR A 97 -6.87 5.96 -12.06
N PRO A 98 -7.26 6.95 -12.90
CA PRO A 98 -7.93 6.63 -14.17
C PRO A 98 -7.11 5.76 -15.12
N TYR A 99 -5.78 5.75 -15.00
CA TYR A 99 -4.95 4.92 -15.86
C TYR A 99 -5.23 3.42 -15.67
N LEU A 100 -5.89 3.05 -14.56
CA LEU A 100 -6.24 1.64 -14.34
C LEU A 100 -7.14 1.10 -15.43
N VAL A 101 -7.90 1.97 -16.11
CA VAL A 101 -8.70 1.55 -17.25
C VAL A 101 -7.83 0.93 -18.34
N ASN A 102 -6.64 1.51 -18.56
CA ASN A 102 -5.73 0.98 -19.58
C ASN A 102 -5.19 -0.40 -19.22
N LEU A 103 -5.08 -0.69 -17.91
CA LEU A 103 -4.52 -1.96 -17.47
C LEU A 103 -5.58 -3.05 -17.30
N TYR A 104 -6.76 -2.67 -16.84
CA TYR A 104 -7.77 -3.64 -16.41
C TYR A 104 -9.11 -3.50 -17.09
N GLU A 105 -9.34 -2.42 -17.81
CA GLU A 105 -10.58 -2.08 -18.51
C GLU A 105 -11.70 -1.69 -17.55
N THR A 106 -12.07 -2.57 -16.61
CA THR A 106 -13.16 -2.30 -15.68
C THR A 106 -12.80 -2.76 -14.27
N PRO A 107 -13.44 -2.19 -13.26
CA PRO A 107 -13.22 -2.65 -11.88
C PRO A 107 -13.61 -4.12 -11.67
N GLN A 108 -14.47 -4.66 -12.51
CA GLN A 108 -14.92 -6.05 -12.39
C GLN A 108 -13.96 -7.06 -12.97
N ASN A 109 -12.85 -6.61 -13.60
CA ASN A 109 -11.88 -7.52 -14.18
C ASN A 109 -11.42 -8.52 -13.12
N PRO A 110 -11.51 -9.82 -13.36
CA PRO A 110 -11.17 -10.82 -12.36
C PRO A 110 -9.69 -10.82 -11.94
N LYS A 111 -8.83 -10.19 -12.73
CA LYS A 111 -7.41 -10.09 -12.37
C LYS A 111 -7.14 -8.96 -11.40
N PHE A 112 -8.06 -8.00 -11.26
CA PHE A 112 -7.85 -6.80 -10.44
C PHE A 112 -8.19 -7.09 -9.00
N GLU A 113 -7.21 -6.87 -8.10
CA GLU A 113 -7.35 -7.17 -6.67
C GLU A 113 -7.06 -5.93 -5.85
N VAL A 114 -7.78 -5.77 -4.74
CA VAL A 114 -7.45 -4.75 -3.76
C VAL A 114 -7.17 -5.43 -2.42
N PHE A 115 -6.26 -4.82 -1.65
CA PHE A 115 -5.98 -5.32 -0.31
C PHE A 115 -5.84 -4.14 0.64
N TYR A 116 -6.17 -4.37 1.91
CA TYR A 116 -6.01 -3.32 2.90
C TYR A 116 -4.96 -3.72 3.93
N LEU A 117 -4.50 -2.73 4.70
CA LEU A 117 -3.45 -2.90 5.68
C LEU A 117 -4.07 -3.12 7.06
N ASP A 118 -3.99 -4.38 7.51
CA ASP A 118 -4.50 -4.74 8.82
C ASP A 118 -3.36 -4.69 9.82
N UNK A 119 -3.58 -4.08 10.92
CA UNK A 119 -2.74 -4.00 11.77
C UNK A 119 -1.73 -3.16 11.51
N LEU A 120 -2.06 -2.19 11.12
CA LEU A 120 -1.08 -1.22 10.64
C LEU A 120 -0.34 -0.55 11.77
N SER A 121 0.99 -0.50 11.65
CA SER A 121 1.80 0.38 12.47
C SER A 121 2.68 1.21 11.54
N ALA A 122 2.95 2.46 11.93
CA ALA A 122 3.70 3.37 11.09
C ALA A 122 4.65 4.21 11.91
N ARG A 123 5.76 4.59 11.29
CA ARG A 123 6.74 5.49 11.90
C ARG A 123 7.19 6.48 10.83
N MET A 124 7.01 7.76 11.11
CA MET A 124 7.53 8.82 10.26
C MET A 124 8.73 9.43 10.97
N GLN A 125 9.88 9.46 10.31
CA GLN A 125 11.10 9.95 10.90
C GLN A 125 11.64 11.13 10.11
N PHE A 126 11.99 12.19 10.85
CA PHE A 126 12.49 13.42 10.28
C PHE A 126 14.01 13.45 10.34
N MET A 127 14.62 14.33 9.53
CA MET A 127 16.08 14.40 9.45
C MET A 127 16.72 14.80 10.77
N ASN A 128 16.01 15.57 11.62
CA ASN A 128 16.55 15.97 12.91
C ASN A 128 16.44 14.88 13.98
N GLY A 129 15.93 13.70 13.61
CA GLY A 129 15.82 12.57 14.53
C GLY A 129 14.47 12.47 15.24
N GLU A 130 13.63 13.48 15.11
CA GLU A 130 12.28 13.41 15.67
C GLU A 130 11.45 12.40 14.88
N PHE A 131 10.40 11.90 15.50
CA PHE A 131 9.54 10.94 14.82
C PHE A 131 8.11 11.03 15.31
N LYS A 132 7.19 10.51 14.50
CA LYS A 132 5.77 10.33 14.85
C LYS A 132 5.41 8.88 14.67
N LEU A 133 4.47 8.41 15.47
CA LEU A 133 4.02 7.00 15.41
C LEU A 133 2.52 6.90 15.18
N PHE A 134 2.12 5.78 14.60
CA PHE A 134 0.73 5.37 14.49
C PHE A 134 0.65 3.88 14.74
N LYS A 135 -0.37 3.44 15.47
CA LYS A 135 -0.62 2.03 15.68
C LYS A 135 -2.12 1.80 15.74
N ALA A 136 -2.60 0.92 14.86
CA ALA A 136 -4.00 0.58 14.81
C ALA A 136 -4.42 -0.28 16.00
#